data_43719016dbf3148a8fa77c55d93edcc8
#
_entry.id   43719016dbf3148a8fa77c55d93edcc8
#
_cell.length_a   1.000
_cell.length_b   1.000
_cell.length_c   1.000
_cell.angle_alpha   90.00
_cell.angle_beta   90.00
_cell.angle_gamma   90.00
#
_symmetry.space_group_name_H-M   'P 1'
#
loop_
_entity.id
_entity.type
_entity.pdbx_description
1 polymer ?
#
loop_
_entity_poly.entity_id
_entity_poly.type
_entity_poly.pdbx_seq_one_letter_code
_entity_poly.pdbx_strand_id
1 'polypeptide(L)' 'MTINQQRCAVCGHSNVVRANEEIGFSQWTDRGRVFCRVEIPLSRCDACGAKEWDEAAEAVIEEAVRREYDKRS' A
#
# COMPACT_ATOMS: atom_id res chain seq x y z
N MET A 1 8.42 14.61 -20.48
CA MET A 1 7.30 13.80 -20.82
C MET A 1 7.29 12.51 -20.02
N THR A 2 6.18 12.16 -19.57
CA THR A 2 6.10 11.01 -18.68
C THR A 2 5.85 9.74 -19.45
N ILE A 3 6.58 8.75 -19.12
CA ILE A 3 6.36 7.43 -19.66
C ILE A 3 5.44 6.68 -18.73
N ASN A 4 4.38 6.17 -19.30
CA ASN A 4 3.37 5.52 -18.50
C ASN A 4 3.66 4.07 -18.21
N GLN A 5 4.69 3.54 -18.83
CA GLN A 5 5.05 2.16 -18.57
C GLN A 5 5.81 2.07 -17.28
N GLN A 6 5.28 1.28 -16.37
CA GLN A 6 5.96 0.98 -15.14
C GLN A 6 6.50 -0.43 -15.24
N ARG A 7 7.73 -0.58 -14.81
CA ARG A 7 8.35 -1.90 -14.75
C ARG A 7 8.38 -2.35 -13.30
N CYS A 8 8.15 -3.62 -13.12
CA CYS A 8 8.26 -4.21 -11.82
C CYS A 8 9.71 -4.19 -11.36
N ALA A 9 9.96 -3.67 -10.17
CA ALA A 9 11.30 -3.60 -9.62
C ALA A 9 11.85 -4.98 -9.26
N VAL A 10 10.98 -5.97 -9.12
CA VAL A 10 11.37 -7.31 -8.71
C VAL A 10 11.74 -8.16 -9.91
N CYS A 11 10.90 -8.21 -10.93
CA CYS A 11 11.11 -9.11 -12.06
C CYS A 11 11.42 -8.38 -13.37
N GLY A 12 11.29 -7.07 -13.40
CA GLY A 12 11.62 -6.28 -14.59
C GLY A 12 10.60 -6.33 -15.71
N HIS A 13 9.51 -7.05 -15.54
CA HIS A 13 8.48 -7.11 -16.55
C HIS A 13 7.63 -5.83 -16.54
N SER A 14 7.04 -5.52 -17.69
CA SER A 14 6.20 -4.34 -17.81
C SER A 14 4.72 -4.64 -17.63
N ASN A 15 4.37 -5.78 -17.07
CA ASN A 15 2.99 -6.20 -16.84
C ASN A 15 2.46 -5.68 -15.52
N VAL A 16 2.59 -4.38 -15.30
CA VAL A 16 2.16 -3.76 -14.06
C VAL A 16 0.78 -3.15 -14.28
N VAL A 17 -0.16 -3.54 -13.44
CA VAL A 17 -1.53 -3.07 -13.48
C VAL A 17 -1.78 -2.17 -12.28
N ARG A 18 -2.37 -1.02 -12.53
CA ARG A 18 -2.72 -0.07 -11.50
C ARG A 18 -4.19 -0.22 -11.14
N ALA A 19 -4.47 -0.37 -9.85
CA ALA A 19 -5.85 -0.53 -9.39
C ALA A 19 -5.95 -0.18 -7.92
N ASN A 20 -7.16 0.11 -7.47
CA ASN A 20 -7.42 0.28 -6.05
C ASN A 20 -7.64 -1.09 -5.43
N GLU A 21 -6.91 -1.37 -4.36
CA GLU A 21 -7.07 -2.64 -3.66
C GLU A 21 -7.16 -2.38 -2.16
N GLU A 22 -7.93 -3.20 -1.50
CA GLU A 22 -8.00 -3.17 -0.06
C GLU A 22 -6.87 -4.01 0.51
N ILE A 23 -6.11 -3.40 1.42
CA ILE A 23 -5.05 -4.12 2.11
C ILE A 23 -5.33 -4.11 3.60
N GLY A 24 -4.98 -5.21 4.25
CA GLY A 24 -5.06 -5.32 5.70
C GLY A 24 -3.64 -5.50 6.24
N PHE A 25 -3.34 -4.82 7.32
CA PHE A 25 -2.04 -4.92 7.93
C PHE A 25 -2.15 -4.64 9.42
N SER A 26 -1.09 -4.96 10.13
CA SER A 26 -1.01 -4.64 11.55
C SER A 26 0.30 -3.95 11.84
N GLN A 27 0.30 -3.11 12.88
CA GLN A 27 1.48 -2.38 13.29
C GLN A 27 1.55 -2.36 14.80
N TRP A 28 2.77 -2.56 15.33
CA TRP A 28 3.01 -2.46 16.76
C TRP A 28 3.18 -1.01 17.14
N THR A 29 2.53 -0.62 18.22
CA THR A 29 2.62 0.72 18.78
C THR A 29 2.87 0.59 20.29
N ASP A 30 3.10 1.71 20.96
CA ASP A 30 3.23 1.74 22.40
C ASP A 30 1.93 1.39 23.13
N ARG A 31 0.82 1.37 22.40
CA ARG A 31 -0.48 0.97 22.93
C ARG A 31 -0.87 -0.44 22.51
N GLY A 32 0.08 -1.17 21.94
CA GLY A 32 -0.14 -2.53 21.49
C GLY A 32 -0.29 -2.61 19.97
N ARG A 33 -0.77 -3.73 19.51
CA ARG A 33 -0.90 -4.02 18.10
C ARG A 33 -2.21 -3.44 17.56
N VAL A 34 -2.12 -2.67 16.51
CA VAL A 34 -3.30 -2.13 15.83
C VAL A 34 -3.46 -2.79 14.47
N PHE A 35 -4.68 -3.11 14.13
CA PHE A 35 -5.02 -3.67 12.84
C PHE A 35 -5.69 -2.60 12.00
N CYS A 36 -5.26 -2.49 10.76
CA CYS A 36 -5.77 -1.49 9.85
C CYS A 36 -6.19 -2.15 8.54
N ARG A 37 -7.21 -1.58 7.92
CA ARG A 37 -7.64 -2.01 6.60
C ARG A 37 -7.95 -0.76 5.79
N VAL A 38 -7.29 -0.63 4.64
CA VAL A 38 -7.42 0.55 3.81
C VAL A 38 -7.50 0.15 2.36
N GLU A 39 -8.19 0.99 1.59
CA GLU A 39 -8.20 0.85 0.14
C GLU A 39 -7.28 1.91 -0.43
N ILE A 40 -6.28 1.48 -1.19
CA ILE A 40 -5.30 2.39 -1.74
C ILE A 40 -5.07 2.09 -3.21
N PRO A 41 -4.70 3.10 -4.00
CA PRO A 41 -4.23 2.85 -5.35
C PRO A 41 -2.84 2.23 -5.29
N LEU A 42 -2.68 1.12 -5.96
CA LEU A 42 -1.39 0.46 -6.00
C LEU A 42 -1.14 -0.13 -7.38
N SER A 43 0.10 -0.49 -7.62
CA SER A 43 0.51 -1.17 -8.84
C SER A 43 0.87 -2.60 -8.48
N ARG A 44 0.39 -3.53 -9.26
CA ARG A 44 0.68 -4.94 -9.06
C ARG A 44 1.24 -5.52 -10.34
N CYS A 45 2.29 -6.31 -10.20
CA CYS A 45 2.88 -7.01 -11.32
C CYS A 45 2.17 -8.35 -11.52
N ASP A 46 1.63 -8.57 -12.72
CA ASP A 46 0.96 -9.83 -13.04
C ASP A 46 1.93 -10.99 -13.15
N ALA A 47 3.19 -10.71 -13.37
CA ALA A 47 4.18 -11.76 -13.55
C ALA A 47 4.65 -12.35 -12.22
N CYS A 48 4.89 -11.51 -11.23
CA CYS A 48 5.45 -11.98 -9.95
C CYS A 48 4.57 -11.65 -8.75
N GLY A 49 3.51 -10.87 -8.93
CA GLY A 49 2.61 -10.52 -7.83
C GLY A 49 3.11 -9.42 -6.93
N ALA A 50 4.23 -8.78 -7.23
CA ALA A 50 4.75 -7.70 -6.41
C ALA A 50 3.82 -6.51 -6.43
N LYS A 51 3.67 -5.86 -5.29
CA LYS A 51 2.81 -4.68 -5.15
C LYS A 51 3.63 -3.48 -4.75
N GLU A 52 3.29 -2.33 -5.33
CA GLU A 52 3.97 -1.08 -5.02
C GLU A 52 2.94 0.04 -4.93
N TRP A 53 3.23 1.03 -4.11
CA TRP A 53 2.39 2.22 -3.99
C TRP A 53 3.26 3.44 -3.74
N ASP A 54 2.66 4.62 -3.94
CA ASP A 54 3.37 5.89 -3.85
C ASP A 54 3.09 6.59 -2.53
N GLU A 55 3.57 7.83 -2.43
CA GLU A 55 3.44 8.63 -1.21
C GLU A 55 1.98 8.91 -0.85
N ALA A 56 1.12 9.07 -1.84
CA ALA A 56 -0.28 9.34 -1.57
C ALA A 56 -0.91 8.16 -0.85
N ALA A 57 -0.59 6.94 -1.26
CA ALA A 57 -1.07 5.75 -0.60
C ALA A 57 -0.46 5.60 0.79
N GLU A 58 0.82 5.95 0.94
CA GLU A 58 1.46 5.93 2.25
C GLU A 58 0.77 6.86 3.23
N ALA A 59 0.35 8.03 2.77
CA ALA A 59 -0.38 8.97 3.62
C ALA A 59 -1.69 8.38 4.11
N VAL A 60 -2.39 7.63 3.26
CA VAL A 60 -3.62 6.96 3.65
C VAL A 60 -3.34 5.91 4.72
N ILE A 61 -2.26 5.16 4.54
CA ILE A 61 -1.87 4.13 5.50
C ILE A 61 -1.54 4.76 6.85
N GLU A 62 -0.75 5.83 6.86
CA GLU A 62 -0.38 6.49 8.09
C GLU A 62 -1.60 7.05 8.83
N GLU A 63 -2.52 7.63 8.09
CA GLU A 63 -3.73 8.15 8.70
C GLU A 63 -4.58 7.04 9.30
N ALA A 64 -4.66 5.91 8.63
CA ALA A 64 -5.39 4.76 9.14
C ALA A 64 -4.78 4.27 10.46
N VAL A 65 -3.46 4.19 10.52
CA VAL A 65 -2.77 3.78 11.75
C VAL A 65 -3.06 4.77 12.87
N ARG A 66 -2.96 6.06 12.59
CA ARG A 66 -3.23 7.09 13.60
C ARG A 66 -4.65 7.00 14.13
N ARG A 67 -5.60 6.77 13.24
CA ARG A 67 -7.00 6.68 13.62
C ARG A 67 -7.25 5.49 14.53
N GLU A 68 -6.67 4.34 14.21
CA GLU A 68 -6.81 3.16 15.04
C GLU A 68 -6.07 3.32 16.35
N TYR A 69 -4.93 3.99 16.34
CA TYR A 69 -4.16 4.28 17.53
C TYR A 69 -4.98 5.14 18.50
N ASP A 70 -5.65 6.16 17.97
CA ASP A 70 -6.47 7.05 18.80
C ASP A 70 -7.65 6.33 19.46
N LYS A 71 -8.18 5.33 18.79
CA LYS A 71 -9.28 4.54 19.34
C LYS A 71 -8.87 3.70 20.55
N ARG A 72 -7.59 3.51 20.70
CA ARG A 72 -7.07 2.66 21.78
C ARG A 72 -6.68 3.44 23.02
N SER A 73 -7.05 4.66 23.09
CA SER A 73 -6.72 5.48 24.26
C SER A 73 -7.39 4.99 25.55
#